data_484e731a3657858b6c2aed19b7a8db12
#
_entry.id   484e731a3657858b6c2aed19b7a8db12
#
_cell.length_a   1.000
_cell.length_b   1.000
_cell.length_c   1.000
_cell.angle_alpha   90.00
_cell.angle_beta   90.00
_cell.angle_gamma   90.00
#
_symmetry.space_group_name_H-M   'P 1'
#
loop_
_entity.id
_entity.type
_entity.pdbx_description
1 polymer ?
#
loop_
_entity_poly.entity_id
_entity_poly.type
_entity_poly.pdbx_seq_one_letter_code
_entity_poly.pdbx_strand_id
1 'polypeptide(L)'
;MVARRDKGHKDKIKMSFNDLKERVPQLLEEIQDNYFQQAKSFRDRNIETGLKTREEFEAYFQRKEGNIGFVRAKWCGDHKTEEDLKKFKVSIRCLPEDQSGTLGKCILTGQDTKTEALFGRSY
;
A
#
# COMPACT_ATOMS: atom_id res chain seq x y z
N MET A 1 9.97 -28.37 22.19
CA MET A 1 10.36 -26.99 21.79
C MET A 1 9.74 -26.69 20.44
N VAL A 2 9.02 -25.58 20.33
CA VAL A 2 8.40 -25.09 19.09
C VAL A 2 9.13 -23.82 18.64
N ALA A 3 9.48 -23.73 17.36
CA ALA A 3 10.04 -22.53 16.75
C ALA A 3 9.05 -21.98 15.73
N ARG A 4 8.89 -20.67 15.72
CA ARG A 4 8.01 -19.95 14.76
C ARG A 4 8.86 -19.42 13.62
N ARG A 5 8.39 -19.57 12.38
CA ARG A 5 9.10 -19.08 11.19
C ARG A 5 9.03 -17.56 11.00
N ASP A 6 8.10 -16.90 11.68
CA ASP A 6 7.92 -15.44 11.66
C ASP A 6 8.71 -14.71 12.75
N LYS A 7 9.45 -15.45 13.58
CA LYS A 7 10.31 -14.95 14.66
C LYS A 7 11.77 -15.35 14.45
N GLY A 8 12.66 -14.81 15.25
CA GLY A 8 14.07 -15.17 15.23
C GLY A 8 14.31 -16.62 15.60
N HIS A 9 15.36 -17.25 15.06
CA HIS A 9 15.70 -18.66 15.32
C HIS A 9 15.96 -18.98 16.80
N LYS A 10 16.20 -17.96 17.62
CA LYS A 10 16.41 -18.08 19.07
C LYS A 10 15.09 -18.04 19.86
N ASP A 11 14.01 -17.56 19.26
CA ASP A 11 12.70 -17.40 19.91
C ASP A 11 11.93 -18.72 19.88
N LYS A 12 12.36 -19.64 20.76
CA LYS A 12 11.75 -20.97 20.89
C LYS A 12 10.86 -21.04 22.11
N ILE A 13 9.69 -21.64 21.96
CA ILE A 13 8.70 -21.82 23.02
C ILE A 13 8.81 -23.25 23.55
N LYS A 14 8.98 -23.41 24.86
CA LYS A 14 8.84 -24.71 25.51
C LYS A 14 7.36 -25.03 25.63
N MET A 15 7.00 -26.25 25.22
CA MET A 15 5.61 -26.69 25.20
C MET A 15 5.54 -28.17 25.53
N SER A 16 4.55 -28.58 26.34
CA SER A 16 4.29 -29.98 26.60
C SER A 16 3.63 -30.64 25.38
N PHE A 17 3.67 -31.97 25.31
CA PHE A 17 3.03 -32.72 24.24
C PHE A 17 1.49 -32.59 24.28
N ASN A 18 0.93 -32.45 25.47
CA ASN A 18 -0.51 -32.30 25.66
C ASN A 18 -1.02 -30.96 25.18
N ASP A 19 -0.22 -29.89 25.35
CA ASP A 19 -0.60 -28.53 24.95
C ASP A 19 -0.51 -28.32 23.41
N LEU A 20 0.23 -29.18 22.71
CA LEU A 20 0.46 -29.01 21.27
C LEU A 20 -0.84 -29.00 20.46
N LYS A 21 -1.82 -29.87 20.78
CA LYS A 21 -3.06 -29.98 20.02
C LYS A 21 -3.86 -28.67 20.02
N GLU A 22 -3.90 -27.99 21.14
CA GLU A 22 -4.66 -26.75 21.30
C GLU A 22 -3.83 -25.53 20.88
N ARG A 23 -2.55 -25.52 21.18
CA ARG A 23 -1.69 -24.36 20.97
C ARG A 23 -1.21 -24.19 19.54
N VAL A 24 -0.99 -25.28 18.79
CA VAL A 24 -0.50 -25.20 17.40
C VAL A 24 -1.46 -24.45 16.47
N PRO A 25 -2.77 -24.71 16.46
CA PRO A 25 -3.72 -23.93 15.65
C PRO A 25 -3.65 -22.44 15.96
N GLN A 26 -3.61 -22.06 17.24
CA GLN A 26 -3.51 -20.66 17.67
C GLN A 26 -2.20 -20.02 17.20
N LEU A 27 -1.08 -20.74 17.26
CA LEU A 27 0.21 -20.26 16.75
C LEU A 27 0.18 -20.02 15.25
N LEU A 28 -0.52 -20.84 14.49
CA LEU A 28 -0.66 -20.66 13.04
C LEU A 28 -1.47 -19.39 12.73
N GLU A 29 -2.54 -19.14 13.45
CA GLU A 29 -3.32 -17.89 13.33
C GLU A 29 -2.45 -16.67 13.70
N GLU A 30 -1.72 -16.73 14.81
CA GLU A 30 -0.80 -15.65 15.21
C GLU A 30 0.29 -15.38 14.16
N ILE A 31 0.83 -16.41 13.51
CA ILE A 31 1.82 -16.27 12.43
C ILE A 31 1.18 -15.59 11.22
N GLN A 32 -0.03 -16.02 10.85
CA GLN A 32 -0.78 -15.43 9.74
C GLN A 32 -1.06 -13.95 10.00
N ASP A 33 -1.55 -13.63 11.18
CA ASP A 33 -1.81 -12.24 11.58
C ASP A 33 -0.54 -11.39 11.59
N ASN A 34 0.57 -11.93 12.09
CA ASN A 34 1.84 -11.22 12.10
C ASN A 34 2.32 -10.88 10.67
N TYR A 35 2.26 -11.82 9.75
CA TYR A 35 2.61 -11.57 8.34
C TYR A 35 1.66 -10.58 7.68
N PHE A 36 0.37 -10.71 7.96
CA PHE A 36 -0.63 -9.76 7.44
C PHE A 36 -0.35 -8.34 7.94
N GLN A 37 -0.10 -8.15 9.24
CA GLN A 37 0.20 -6.84 9.81
C GLN A 37 1.51 -6.25 9.29
N GLN A 38 2.53 -7.08 9.08
CA GLN A 38 3.78 -6.62 8.46
C GLN A 38 3.56 -6.14 7.02
N ALA A 39 2.86 -6.92 6.21
CA ALA A 39 2.55 -6.58 4.83
C ALA A 39 1.68 -5.32 4.74
N LYS A 40 0.65 -5.23 5.59
CA LYS A 40 -0.24 -4.07 5.68
C LYS A 40 0.55 -2.81 6.07
N SER A 41 1.36 -2.88 7.11
CA SER A 41 2.17 -1.76 7.57
C SER A 41 3.19 -1.32 6.52
N PHE A 42 3.77 -2.27 5.78
CA PHE A 42 4.66 -1.96 4.67
C PHE A 42 3.92 -1.24 3.55
N ARG A 43 2.76 -1.76 3.13
CA ARG A 43 1.91 -1.12 2.13
C ARG A 43 1.56 0.32 2.54
N ASP A 44 1.02 0.50 3.75
CA ASP A 44 0.50 1.78 4.21
C ASP A 44 1.60 2.86 4.30
N ARG A 45 2.81 2.47 4.69
CA ARG A 45 3.98 3.39 4.70
C ARG A 45 4.51 3.75 3.31
N ASN A 46 4.15 2.97 2.29
CA ASN A 46 4.57 3.18 0.91
C ASN A 46 3.46 3.78 0.02
N ILE A 47 2.39 4.29 0.62
CA ILE A 47 1.35 5.05 -0.07
C ILE A 47 1.44 6.50 0.39
N GLU A 48 1.80 7.39 -0.54
CA GLU A 48 1.81 8.83 -0.31
C GLU A 48 0.41 9.39 -0.55
N THR A 49 -0.10 10.18 0.41
CA THR A 49 -1.46 10.75 0.36
C THR A 49 -1.47 12.28 0.49
N GLY A 50 -0.32 12.90 0.72
CA GLY A 50 -0.19 14.33 1.04
C GLY A 50 -0.07 15.25 -0.17
N LEU A 51 0.07 14.71 -1.40
CA LEU A 51 0.29 15.51 -2.59
C LEU A 51 -0.97 16.24 -3.01
N LYS A 52 -0.85 17.54 -3.29
CA LYS A 52 -1.97 18.43 -3.61
C LYS A 52 -1.90 19.01 -5.01
N THR A 53 -0.71 19.10 -5.60
CA THR A 53 -0.51 19.69 -6.91
C THR A 53 0.08 18.70 -7.90
N ARG A 54 -0.09 19.01 -9.20
CA ARG A 54 0.50 18.22 -10.29
C ARG A 54 2.02 18.24 -10.21
N GLU A 55 2.62 19.35 -9.89
CA GLU A 55 4.07 19.51 -9.78
C GLU A 55 4.64 18.62 -8.66
N GLU A 56 3.99 18.57 -7.50
CA GLU A 56 4.36 17.66 -6.41
C GLU A 56 4.26 16.18 -6.83
N PHE A 57 3.19 15.84 -7.55
CA PHE A 57 2.97 14.49 -8.07
C PHE A 57 4.07 14.08 -9.06
N GLU A 58 4.38 14.93 -10.03
CA GLU A 58 5.43 14.70 -11.02
C GLU A 58 6.80 14.59 -10.34
N ALA A 59 7.12 15.50 -9.43
CA ALA A 59 8.36 15.48 -8.65
C ALA A 59 8.52 14.19 -7.84
N TYR A 60 7.43 13.69 -7.25
CA TYR A 60 7.45 12.43 -6.50
C TYR A 60 7.90 11.26 -7.35
N PHE A 61 7.35 11.10 -8.56
CA PHE A 61 7.69 9.99 -9.45
C PHE A 61 8.99 10.16 -10.22
N GLN A 62 9.52 11.39 -10.31
CA GLN A 62 10.80 11.70 -10.96
C GLN A 62 12.00 11.57 -10.01
N ARG A 63 11.81 11.29 -8.73
CA ARG A 63 12.91 11.10 -7.78
C ARG A 63 13.88 10.05 -8.28
N LYS A 64 15.17 10.38 -8.21
CA LYS A 64 16.27 9.46 -8.58
C LYS A 64 16.68 8.58 -7.41
N GLU A 65 16.44 9.04 -6.19
CA GLU A 65 16.83 8.36 -4.95
C GLU A 65 15.61 8.15 -4.05
N GLY A 66 15.68 7.11 -3.25
CA GLY A 66 14.63 6.71 -2.32
C GLY A 66 13.62 5.72 -2.90
N ASN A 67 12.79 5.19 -2.01
CA ASN A 67 11.72 4.26 -2.39
C ASN A 67 10.55 5.05 -2.98
N ILE A 68 10.24 4.80 -4.24
CA ILE A 68 9.05 5.35 -4.91
C ILE A 68 7.93 4.33 -4.72
N GLY A 69 7.02 4.64 -3.80
CA GLY A 69 5.84 3.85 -3.55
C GLY A 69 4.67 4.21 -4.47
N PHE A 70 3.47 4.08 -3.94
CA PHE A 70 2.24 4.49 -4.60
C PHE A 70 1.84 5.90 -4.17
N VAL A 71 1.01 6.54 -4.98
CA VAL A 71 0.33 7.79 -4.62
C VAL A 71 -1.17 7.55 -4.65
N ARG A 72 -1.88 7.89 -3.58
CA ARG A 72 -3.34 7.94 -3.55
C ARG A 72 -3.77 9.39 -3.63
N ALA A 73 -4.47 9.75 -4.70
CA ALA A 73 -4.90 11.12 -4.96
C ALA A 73 -6.24 11.16 -5.69
N LYS A 74 -6.88 12.33 -5.70
CA LYS A 74 -8.13 12.57 -6.44
C LYS A 74 -7.90 12.51 -7.94
N TRP A 75 -8.79 11.81 -8.65
CA TRP A 75 -8.77 11.62 -10.11
C TRP A 75 -10.16 11.80 -10.72
N CYS A 76 -10.23 12.58 -11.78
CA CYS A 76 -11.50 12.94 -12.43
C CYS A 76 -12.06 11.88 -13.39
N GLY A 77 -11.34 10.76 -13.63
CA GLY A 77 -11.79 9.72 -14.56
C GLY A 77 -11.52 10.02 -16.04
N ASP A 78 -10.80 11.08 -16.37
CA ASP A 78 -10.51 11.44 -17.76
C ASP A 78 -9.36 10.57 -18.32
N HIS A 79 -9.67 9.73 -19.31
CA HIS A 79 -8.71 8.86 -19.98
C HIS A 79 -7.56 9.61 -20.67
N LYS A 80 -7.76 10.88 -21.07
CA LYS A 80 -6.69 11.70 -21.65
C LYS A 80 -5.53 11.90 -20.64
N THR A 81 -5.85 11.92 -19.36
CA THR A 81 -4.81 12.02 -18.30
C THR A 81 -3.93 10.79 -18.22
N GLU A 82 -4.41 9.63 -18.67
CA GLU A 82 -3.61 8.39 -18.70
C GLU A 82 -2.45 8.47 -19.72
N GLU A 83 -2.66 9.16 -20.84
CA GLU A 83 -1.60 9.38 -21.83
C GLU A 83 -0.50 10.29 -21.26
N ASP A 84 -0.89 11.31 -20.50
CA ASP A 84 0.05 12.17 -19.80
C ASP A 84 0.86 11.40 -18.75
N LEU A 85 0.21 10.51 -18.01
CA LEU A 85 0.88 9.67 -17.00
C LEU A 85 1.96 8.76 -17.60
N LYS A 86 1.76 8.26 -18.83
CA LYS A 86 2.76 7.43 -19.53
C LYS A 86 4.08 8.17 -19.75
N LYS A 87 4.05 9.49 -19.93
CA LYS A 87 5.26 10.32 -20.08
C LYS A 87 6.16 10.25 -18.83
N PHE A 88 5.55 10.04 -17.67
CA PHE A 88 6.25 9.90 -16.38
C PHE A 88 6.47 8.44 -15.97
N LYS A 89 6.12 7.48 -16.84
CA LYS A 89 6.12 6.04 -16.54
C LYS A 89 5.26 5.72 -15.31
N VAL A 90 4.11 6.36 -15.20
CA VAL A 90 3.10 6.15 -14.16
C VAL A 90 1.84 5.61 -14.77
N SER A 91 1.13 4.78 -14.04
CA SER A 91 -0.20 4.29 -14.41
C SER A 91 -1.13 4.27 -13.20
N ILE A 92 -2.43 4.33 -13.47
CA ILE A 92 -3.46 4.06 -12.47
C ILE A 92 -3.46 2.55 -12.21
N ARG A 93 -3.38 2.16 -10.94
CA ARG A 93 -3.36 0.76 -10.52
C ARG A 93 -4.73 0.23 -10.18
N CYS A 94 -5.48 1.01 -9.43
CA CYS A 94 -6.87 0.72 -9.09
C CYS A 94 -7.59 1.97 -8.59
N LEU A 95 -8.90 1.88 -8.51
CA LEU A 95 -9.74 2.76 -7.72
C LEU A 95 -10.00 2.03 -6.40
N PRO A 96 -9.47 2.52 -5.25
CA PRO A 96 -9.69 1.87 -3.97
C PRO A 96 -11.19 1.75 -3.65
N GLU A 97 -11.61 0.66 -3.04
CA GLU A 97 -13.01 0.48 -2.60
C GLU A 97 -13.37 1.43 -1.46
N ASP A 98 -12.40 1.69 -0.58
CA ASP A 98 -12.52 2.58 0.58
C ASP A 98 -12.39 4.06 0.19
N GLN A 99 -13.25 4.54 -0.72
CA GLN A 99 -13.27 5.94 -1.14
C GLN A 99 -13.63 6.87 0.03
N SER A 100 -12.93 8.00 0.16
CA SER A 100 -13.25 9.01 1.18
C SER A 100 -14.62 9.67 0.99
N GLY A 101 -15.13 9.66 -0.25
CA GLY A 101 -16.37 10.33 -0.63
C GLY A 101 -16.32 11.86 -0.57
N THR A 102 -15.21 12.43 -0.11
CA THR A 102 -15.02 13.88 -0.01
C THR A 102 -14.75 14.49 -1.38
N LEU A 103 -15.28 15.71 -1.58
CA LEU A 103 -14.96 16.51 -2.77
C LEU A 103 -13.52 17.02 -2.67
N GLY A 104 -12.80 16.97 -3.80
CA GLY A 104 -11.44 17.48 -3.90
C GLY A 104 -11.05 17.75 -5.34
N LYS A 105 -9.86 18.27 -5.55
CA LYS A 105 -9.33 18.59 -6.87
C LYS A 105 -8.56 17.40 -7.45
N CYS A 106 -8.85 17.04 -8.70
CA CYS A 106 -8.07 16.07 -9.46
C CYS A 106 -6.61 16.52 -9.51
N ILE A 107 -5.70 15.64 -9.11
CA ILE A 107 -4.26 15.93 -9.04
C ILE A 107 -3.65 16.30 -10.40
N LEU A 108 -4.27 15.85 -11.49
CA LEU A 108 -3.75 16.06 -12.85
C LEU A 108 -4.40 17.24 -13.58
N THR A 109 -5.71 17.47 -13.36
CA THR A 109 -6.50 18.46 -14.14
C THR A 109 -7.03 19.61 -13.31
N GLY A 110 -7.05 19.49 -11.97
CA GLY A 110 -7.68 20.48 -11.09
C GLY A 110 -9.20 20.46 -11.07
N GLN A 111 -9.86 19.56 -11.82
CA GLN A 111 -11.32 19.41 -11.83
C GLN A 111 -11.82 18.86 -10.50
N ASP A 112 -13.03 19.24 -10.11
CA ASP A 112 -13.65 18.71 -8.90
C ASP A 112 -14.05 17.25 -9.10
N THR A 113 -13.69 16.42 -8.11
CA THR A 113 -14.03 15.00 -8.10
C THR A 113 -14.10 14.45 -6.68
N LYS A 114 -14.90 13.39 -6.50
CA LYS A 114 -14.93 12.62 -5.24
C LYS A 114 -14.11 11.32 -5.33
N THR A 115 -13.76 10.91 -6.55
CA THR A 115 -13.06 9.65 -6.81
C THR A 115 -11.57 9.78 -6.49
N GLU A 116 -11.02 8.77 -5.83
CA GLU A 116 -9.59 8.60 -5.58
C GLU A 116 -9.06 7.44 -6.42
N ALA A 117 -7.85 7.60 -6.91
CA ALA A 117 -7.12 6.55 -7.62
C ALA A 117 -5.77 6.29 -6.94
N LEU A 118 -5.29 5.08 -7.10
CA LEU A 118 -3.95 4.68 -6.71
C LEU A 118 -3.05 4.69 -7.95
N PHE A 119 -2.02 5.51 -7.90
CA PHE A 119 -1.04 5.66 -8.96
C PHE A 119 0.25 4.94 -8.59
N GLY A 120 0.91 4.35 -9.56
CA GLY A 120 2.18 3.67 -9.36
C GLY A 120 3.07 3.69 -10.60
N ARG A 121 4.37 3.57 -10.39
CA ARG A 121 5.35 3.51 -11.48
C ARG A 121 5.12 2.26 -12.33
N SER A 122 5.04 2.42 -13.65
CA SER A 122 5.04 1.31 -14.61
C SER A 122 6.45 1.08 -15.14
N TYR A 123 6.75 -0.19 -15.41
CA TYR A 123 8.04 -0.64 -15.93
C TYR A 123 7.96 -0.80 -17.43
#